data_194e724b3f3f76f2740a063193be3dcb
#
_entry.id   194e724b3f3f76f2740a063193be3dcb
#
_cell.length_a   1.000
_cell.length_b   1.000
_cell.length_c   1.000
_cell.angle_alpha   90.00
_cell.angle_beta   90.00
_cell.angle_gamma   90.00
#
_symmetry.space_group_name_H-M   'P 1'
#
loop_
_entity.id
_entity.type
_entity.pdbx_description
1 polymer ?
#
loop_
_entity_poly.entity_id
_entity_poly.type
_entity_poly.pdbx_seq_one_letter_code
_entity_poly.pdbx_strand_id
1 'polypeptide(L)'
;TQIATPNLMSVWILETTGGRERGQIASSKARRARFLASLDEELLALANKEIDLYNAKELFDKIQEDEFYSDKEKKTIAYLRSDNAEGYHFTEEADAWFRREIMSWRAEKAHLAWLNNIAEPELIPFLDKQPLTKRDAKKILAIIQADGQYSEREKATMRQIYMNEWDEDALEWLVESIHRWSLSIALDGALLDAFRR
;
A
#
# COMPACT_ATOMS: atom_id res chain seq x y z
N THR A 1 57.21 -51.33 27.16
CA THR A 1 56.01 -51.15 26.33
C THR A 1 55.06 -50.27 27.11
N GLN A 2 55.03 -48.94 26.80
CA GLN A 2 54.09 -48.00 27.41
C GLN A 2 52.80 -47.99 26.55
N ILE A 3 51.71 -48.36 27.18
CA ILE A 3 50.37 -48.25 26.61
C ILE A 3 49.91 -46.83 26.82
N ALA A 4 49.79 -46.07 25.76
CA ALA A 4 49.25 -44.71 25.80
C ALA A 4 47.73 -44.75 26.08
N THR A 5 47.32 -44.21 27.20
CA THR A 5 45.89 -43.98 27.54
C THR A 5 45.32 -42.88 26.65
N PRO A 6 44.18 -43.07 26.00
CA PRO A 6 43.56 -42.01 25.20
C PRO A 6 43.09 -40.88 26.11
N ASN A 7 43.41 -39.68 25.71
CA ASN A 7 43.10 -38.44 26.41
C ASN A 7 41.59 -38.20 26.43
N LEU A 8 40.96 -38.42 27.58
CA LEU A 8 39.50 -38.23 27.82
C LEU A 8 38.95 -36.84 27.47
N MET A 9 39.82 -35.82 27.36
CA MET A 9 39.43 -34.48 26.95
C MET A 9 39.03 -34.38 25.45
N SER A 10 39.61 -35.17 24.58
CA SER A 10 39.34 -35.17 23.13
C SER A 10 37.95 -35.70 22.78
N VAL A 11 37.44 -36.63 23.60
CA VAL A 11 36.10 -37.22 23.40
C VAL A 11 35.00 -36.22 23.81
N TRP A 12 35.25 -35.41 24.86
CA TRP A 12 34.30 -34.45 25.40
C TRP A 12 34.08 -33.24 24.47
N ILE A 13 35.12 -32.83 23.75
CA ILE A 13 35.04 -31.70 22.80
C ILE A 13 34.25 -32.11 21.54
N LEU A 14 34.37 -33.36 21.10
CA LEU A 14 33.62 -33.85 19.92
C LEU A 14 32.12 -34.04 20.18
N GLU A 15 31.73 -34.45 21.41
CA GLU A 15 30.31 -34.58 21.75
C GLU A 15 29.63 -33.23 21.97
N THR A 16 30.33 -32.22 22.49
CA THR A 16 29.75 -30.88 22.72
C THR A 16 29.59 -30.06 21.43
N THR A 17 30.50 -30.21 20.46
CA THR A 17 30.38 -29.53 19.16
C THR A 17 29.27 -30.13 18.29
N GLY A 18 29.17 -31.46 18.21
CA GLY A 18 28.11 -32.15 17.47
C GLY A 18 26.69 -31.90 18.04
N GLY A 19 26.59 -31.67 19.36
CA GLY A 19 25.33 -31.32 20.00
C GLY A 19 24.85 -29.88 19.67
N ARG A 20 25.75 -28.90 19.61
CA ARG A 20 25.45 -27.51 19.23
C ARG A 20 25.05 -27.40 17.74
N GLU A 21 25.76 -28.06 16.86
CA GLU A 21 25.42 -28.07 15.41
C GLU A 21 24.07 -28.72 15.16
N ARG A 22 23.77 -29.87 15.79
CA ARG A 22 22.44 -30.50 15.69
C ARG A 22 21.33 -29.61 16.22
N GLY A 23 21.55 -28.93 17.33
CA GLY A 23 20.60 -27.96 17.91
C GLY A 23 20.34 -26.76 16.99
N GLN A 24 21.39 -26.22 16.35
CA GLN A 24 21.28 -25.12 15.38
C GLN A 24 20.54 -25.54 14.12
N ILE A 25 20.84 -26.72 13.58
CA ILE A 25 20.16 -27.28 12.40
C ILE A 25 18.69 -27.56 12.70
N ALA A 26 18.36 -28.12 13.86
CA ALA A 26 16.97 -28.36 14.28
C ALA A 26 16.19 -27.03 14.44
N SER A 27 16.81 -26.01 15.01
CA SER A 27 16.19 -24.69 15.17
C SER A 27 15.98 -23.98 13.82
N SER A 28 16.91 -24.13 12.87
CA SER A 28 16.78 -23.55 11.52
C SER A 28 15.69 -24.25 10.72
N LYS A 29 15.59 -25.58 10.79
CA LYS A 29 14.50 -26.34 10.15
C LYS A 29 13.14 -25.98 10.71
N ALA A 30 13.00 -25.84 12.03
CA ALA A 30 11.76 -25.45 12.68
C ALA A 30 11.36 -24.01 12.31
N ARG A 31 12.32 -23.09 12.22
CA ARG A 31 12.09 -21.71 11.78
C ARG A 31 11.61 -21.68 10.33
N ARG A 32 12.24 -22.45 9.45
CA ARG A 32 11.86 -22.57 8.06
C ARG A 32 10.46 -23.16 7.91
N ALA A 33 10.14 -24.23 8.64
CA ALA A 33 8.80 -24.83 8.60
C ALA A 33 7.70 -23.84 9.03
N ARG A 34 7.95 -23.04 10.08
CA ARG A 34 7.04 -21.98 10.51
C ARG A 34 6.89 -20.87 9.47
N PHE A 35 7.98 -20.52 8.79
CA PHE A 35 7.93 -19.54 7.71
C PHE A 35 7.07 -20.04 6.56
N LEU A 36 7.31 -21.27 6.07
CA LEU A 36 6.52 -21.86 4.97
C LEU A 36 5.04 -21.99 5.35
N ALA A 37 4.72 -22.40 6.58
CA ALA A 37 3.35 -22.46 7.08
C ALA A 37 2.67 -21.07 7.22
N SER A 38 3.42 -19.99 7.12
CA SER A 38 2.90 -18.62 7.14
C SER A 38 2.64 -18.04 5.76
N LEU A 39 2.94 -18.79 4.70
CA LEU A 39 2.70 -18.42 3.31
C LEU A 39 1.27 -18.79 2.89
N ASP A 40 0.83 -18.21 1.79
CA ASP A 40 -0.45 -18.51 1.21
C ASP A 40 -0.39 -19.86 0.46
N GLU A 41 -1.21 -20.83 0.89
CA GLU A 41 -1.21 -22.17 0.36
C GLU A 41 -1.81 -22.23 -1.06
N GLU A 42 -2.80 -21.38 -1.34
CA GLU A 42 -3.45 -21.35 -2.66
C GLU A 42 -2.52 -20.75 -3.70
N LEU A 43 -1.82 -19.67 -3.39
CA LEU A 43 -0.81 -19.09 -4.27
C LEU A 43 0.38 -20.05 -4.49
N LEU A 44 0.81 -20.75 -3.44
CA LEU A 44 1.87 -21.74 -3.59
C LEU A 44 1.44 -22.94 -4.45
N ALA A 45 0.18 -23.35 -4.36
CA ALA A 45 -0.37 -24.44 -5.17
C ALA A 45 -0.51 -24.06 -6.66
N LEU A 46 -0.77 -22.78 -6.94
CA LEU A 46 -0.86 -22.24 -8.31
C LEU A 46 0.52 -22.01 -8.94
N ALA A 47 1.54 -21.71 -8.12
CA ALA A 47 2.86 -21.36 -8.61
C ALA A 47 3.57 -22.56 -9.27
N ASN A 48 3.97 -22.42 -10.52
CA ASN A 48 4.86 -23.33 -11.20
C ASN A 48 6.32 -23.09 -10.77
N LYS A 49 7.19 -24.09 -10.94
CA LYS A 49 8.63 -23.91 -10.66
C LYS A 49 9.25 -22.79 -11.49
N GLU A 50 8.90 -22.72 -12.75
CA GLU A 50 9.16 -21.58 -13.63
C GLU A 50 7.86 -20.80 -13.77
N ILE A 51 7.84 -19.58 -13.22
CA ILE A 51 6.70 -18.69 -13.27
C ILE A 51 6.87 -17.81 -14.51
N ASP A 52 6.26 -18.27 -15.60
CA ASP A 52 6.16 -17.53 -16.86
C ASP A 52 5.03 -16.47 -16.80
N LEU A 53 4.84 -15.76 -17.90
CA LEU A 53 3.81 -14.71 -17.98
C LEU A 53 2.39 -15.26 -17.77
N TYR A 54 2.12 -16.50 -18.23
CA TYR A 54 0.80 -17.11 -18.06
C TYR A 54 0.55 -17.41 -16.57
N ASN A 55 1.50 -18.07 -15.91
CA ASN A 55 1.36 -18.39 -14.49
C ASN A 55 1.38 -17.13 -13.60
N ALA A 56 2.14 -16.10 -13.99
CA ALA A 56 2.10 -14.80 -13.28
C ALA A 56 0.70 -14.15 -13.34
N LYS A 57 -0.03 -14.29 -14.44
CA LYS A 57 -1.42 -13.82 -14.57
C LYS A 57 -2.36 -14.61 -13.67
N GLU A 58 -2.25 -15.94 -13.62
CA GLU A 58 -3.06 -16.77 -12.73
C GLU A 58 -2.84 -16.39 -11.25
N LEU A 59 -1.59 -16.15 -10.85
CA LEU A 59 -1.27 -15.67 -9.50
C LEU A 59 -1.87 -14.29 -9.21
N PHE A 60 -1.84 -13.41 -10.19
CA PHE A 60 -2.40 -12.07 -10.06
C PHE A 60 -3.93 -12.09 -9.98
N ASP A 61 -4.59 -12.87 -10.84
CA ASP A 61 -6.04 -13.04 -10.82
C ASP A 61 -6.50 -13.59 -9.46
N LYS A 62 -5.76 -14.55 -8.90
CA LYS A 62 -6.04 -15.09 -7.56
C LYS A 62 -5.94 -14.03 -6.46
N ILE A 63 -4.93 -13.16 -6.50
CA ILE A 63 -4.79 -12.04 -5.56
C ILE A 63 -5.96 -11.04 -5.68
N GLN A 64 -6.51 -10.89 -6.87
CA GLN A 64 -7.62 -9.95 -7.10
C GLN A 64 -8.99 -10.47 -6.62
N GLU A 65 -9.15 -11.79 -6.44
CA GLU A 65 -10.44 -12.41 -6.02
C GLU A 65 -10.98 -11.81 -4.72
N ASP A 66 -10.11 -11.59 -3.73
CA ASP A 66 -10.50 -11.06 -2.42
C ASP A 66 -10.57 -9.52 -2.38
N GLU A 67 -10.31 -8.85 -3.51
CA GLU A 67 -10.23 -7.38 -3.61
C GLU A 67 -9.21 -6.70 -2.67
N PHE A 68 -8.43 -7.47 -1.94
CA PHE A 68 -7.48 -7.02 -0.94
C PHE A 68 -6.16 -7.80 -1.02
N TYR A 69 -5.03 -7.10 -1.19
CA TYR A 69 -3.70 -7.73 -1.16
C TYR A 69 -3.24 -7.93 0.28
N SER A 70 -3.48 -9.11 0.82
CA SER A 70 -3.18 -9.49 2.20
C SER A 70 -1.67 -9.55 2.47
N ASP A 71 -1.29 -9.44 3.75
CA ASP A 71 0.12 -9.59 4.14
C ASP A 71 0.65 -11.01 3.91
N LYS A 72 -0.24 -12.01 3.92
CA LYS A 72 0.09 -13.41 3.63
C LYS A 72 0.44 -13.59 2.16
N GLU A 73 -0.35 -13.01 1.25
CA GLU A 73 -0.07 -13.01 -0.20
C GLU A 73 1.19 -12.22 -0.54
N LYS A 74 1.36 -11.00 0.02
CA LYS A 74 2.59 -10.20 -0.15
C LYS A 74 3.83 -10.98 0.22
N LYS A 75 3.77 -11.70 1.34
CA LYS A 75 4.86 -12.52 1.85
C LYS A 75 5.14 -13.72 0.93
N THR A 76 4.09 -14.34 0.40
CA THR A 76 4.20 -15.45 -0.55
C THR A 76 4.81 -15.01 -1.85
N ILE A 77 4.34 -13.93 -2.45
CA ILE A 77 4.93 -13.38 -3.68
C ILE A 77 6.39 -12.96 -3.46
N ALA A 78 6.70 -12.32 -2.33
CA ALA A 78 8.08 -11.99 -2.00
C ALA A 78 8.97 -13.24 -1.87
N TYR A 79 8.45 -14.33 -1.32
CA TYR A 79 9.14 -15.62 -1.27
C TYR A 79 9.37 -16.20 -2.66
N LEU A 80 8.32 -16.31 -3.48
CA LEU A 80 8.40 -16.87 -4.85
C LEU A 80 9.39 -16.12 -5.75
N ARG A 81 9.63 -14.83 -5.48
CA ARG A 81 10.58 -13.97 -6.20
C ARG A 81 11.98 -13.94 -5.61
N SER A 82 12.18 -14.60 -4.47
CA SER A 82 13.49 -14.59 -3.80
C SER A 82 14.37 -15.72 -4.31
N ASP A 83 15.69 -15.50 -4.30
CA ASP A 83 16.70 -16.54 -4.59
C ASP A 83 16.64 -17.72 -3.61
N ASN A 84 15.93 -17.55 -2.48
CA ASN A 84 15.74 -18.59 -1.46
C ASN A 84 14.48 -19.44 -1.69
N ALA A 85 13.69 -19.15 -2.72
CA ALA A 85 12.54 -19.97 -3.10
C ALA A 85 13.02 -21.26 -3.74
N GLU A 86 13.03 -22.36 -3.01
CA GLU A 86 13.50 -23.65 -3.50
C GLU A 86 12.74 -24.09 -4.75
N GLY A 87 13.37 -23.89 -5.91
CA GLY A 87 12.89 -24.35 -7.20
C GLY A 87 11.82 -23.46 -7.84
N TYR A 88 11.49 -22.31 -7.28
CA TYR A 88 10.64 -21.30 -7.92
C TYR A 88 11.49 -20.17 -8.46
N HIS A 89 11.17 -19.69 -9.66
CA HIS A 89 11.76 -18.48 -10.22
C HIS A 89 10.79 -17.84 -11.22
N PHE A 90 10.70 -16.52 -11.17
CA PHE A 90 10.01 -15.76 -12.20
C PHE A 90 10.91 -15.61 -13.42
N THR A 91 10.34 -15.75 -14.63
CA THR A 91 11.02 -15.25 -15.82
C THR A 91 11.11 -13.73 -15.75
N GLU A 92 12.10 -13.12 -16.40
CA GLU A 92 12.29 -11.66 -16.39
C GLU A 92 11.04 -10.92 -16.88
N GLU A 93 10.41 -11.43 -17.94
CA GLU A 93 9.18 -10.86 -18.50
C GLU A 93 8.01 -10.94 -17.50
N ALA A 94 7.83 -12.11 -16.86
CA ALA A 94 6.78 -12.31 -15.89
C ALA A 94 6.95 -11.44 -14.65
N ASP A 95 8.19 -11.29 -14.14
CA ASP A 95 8.48 -10.45 -12.98
C ASP A 95 8.23 -8.97 -13.30
N ALA A 96 8.67 -8.49 -14.45
CA ALA A 96 8.43 -7.12 -14.88
C ALA A 96 6.94 -6.83 -15.07
N TRP A 97 6.19 -7.73 -15.70
CA TRP A 97 4.74 -7.63 -15.87
C TRP A 97 4.03 -7.61 -14.49
N PHE A 98 4.31 -8.59 -13.64
CA PHE A 98 3.67 -8.75 -12.33
C PHE A 98 3.88 -7.53 -11.44
N ARG A 99 5.11 -6.98 -11.40
CA ARG A 99 5.39 -5.74 -10.64
C ARG A 99 4.53 -4.58 -11.11
N ARG A 100 4.43 -4.37 -12.43
CA ARG A 100 3.66 -3.27 -12.99
C ARG A 100 2.17 -3.41 -12.65
N GLU A 101 1.60 -4.60 -12.87
CA GLU A 101 0.18 -4.83 -12.63
C GLU A 101 -0.20 -4.72 -11.15
N ILE A 102 0.59 -5.32 -10.25
CA ILE A 102 0.30 -5.24 -8.81
C ILE A 102 0.43 -3.80 -8.28
N MET A 103 1.35 -3.01 -8.83
CA MET A 103 1.48 -1.59 -8.46
C MET A 103 0.29 -0.77 -8.98
N SER A 104 -0.11 -0.98 -10.23
CA SER A 104 -1.27 -0.32 -10.85
C SER A 104 -2.55 -0.62 -10.09
N TRP A 105 -2.82 -1.89 -9.84
CA TRP A 105 -4.01 -2.33 -9.10
C TRP A 105 -4.06 -1.77 -7.67
N ARG A 106 -2.93 -1.77 -6.95
CA ARG A 106 -2.85 -1.18 -5.61
C ARG A 106 -3.10 0.32 -5.62
N ALA A 107 -2.59 1.03 -6.63
CA ALA A 107 -2.82 2.46 -6.79
C ALA A 107 -4.31 2.75 -7.05
N GLU A 108 -4.95 1.95 -7.91
CA GLU A 108 -6.39 2.05 -8.20
C GLU A 108 -7.23 1.79 -6.94
N LYS A 109 -6.96 0.71 -6.20
CA LYS A 109 -7.67 0.40 -4.94
C LYS A 109 -7.47 1.49 -3.88
N ALA A 110 -6.27 2.05 -3.76
CA ALA A 110 -6.00 3.16 -2.85
C ALA A 110 -6.77 4.43 -3.26
N HIS A 111 -6.87 4.71 -4.57
CA HIS A 111 -7.64 5.83 -5.10
C HIS A 111 -9.14 5.66 -4.83
N LEU A 112 -9.71 4.47 -5.09
CA LEU A 112 -11.10 4.17 -4.79
C LEU A 112 -11.40 4.27 -3.28
N ALA A 113 -10.51 3.77 -2.43
CA ALA A 113 -10.65 3.90 -0.99
C ALA A 113 -10.60 5.38 -0.54
N TRP A 114 -9.75 6.20 -1.17
CA TRP A 114 -9.70 7.63 -0.92
C TRP A 114 -10.99 8.32 -1.36
N LEU A 115 -11.50 8.03 -2.56
CA LEU A 115 -12.78 8.57 -3.05
C LEU A 115 -13.93 8.27 -2.08
N ASN A 116 -14.01 7.02 -1.61
CA ASN A 116 -15.13 6.58 -0.77
C ASN A 116 -15.06 7.10 0.68
N ASN A 117 -13.86 7.29 1.24
CA ASN A 117 -13.70 7.56 2.66
C ASN A 117 -13.24 8.99 2.98
N ILE A 118 -12.53 9.65 2.06
CA ILE A 118 -11.87 10.93 2.33
C ILE A 118 -12.43 12.05 1.43
N ALA A 119 -12.74 11.77 0.16
CA ALA A 119 -13.22 12.78 -0.75
C ALA A 119 -14.62 13.30 -0.36
N GLU A 120 -14.86 14.59 -0.62
CA GLU A 120 -16.20 15.17 -0.50
C GLU A 120 -17.06 14.72 -1.68
N PRO A 121 -18.17 13.98 -1.46
CA PRO A 121 -18.94 13.37 -2.54
C PRO A 121 -19.43 14.37 -3.59
N GLU A 122 -19.83 15.54 -3.18
CA GLU A 122 -20.35 16.59 -4.09
C GLU A 122 -19.25 17.20 -4.96
N LEU A 123 -17.99 17.09 -4.56
CA LEU A 123 -16.83 17.57 -5.31
C LEU A 123 -16.22 16.52 -6.25
N ILE A 124 -16.54 15.22 -6.07
CA ILE A 124 -16.01 14.13 -6.91
C ILE A 124 -16.19 14.37 -8.42
N PRO A 125 -17.32 14.88 -8.92
CA PRO A 125 -17.50 15.12 -10.36
C PRO A 125 -16.52 16.11 -11.00
N PHE A 126 -15.76 16.85 -10.19
CA PHE A 126 -14.76 17.81 -10.67
C PHE A 126 -13.33 17.24 -10.64
N LEU A 127 -13.09 16.05 -10.08
CA LEU A 127 -11.76 15.47 -9.98
C LEU A 127 -11.16 15.10 -11.35
N ASP A 128 -11.98 14.54 -12.24
CA ASP A 128 -11.53 14.08 -13.56
C ASP A 128 -11.93 15.03 -14.70
N LYS A 129 -12.53 16.17 -14.34
CA LYS A 129 -12.98 17.13 -15.34
C LYS A 129 -11.85 18.05 -15.77
N GLN A 130 -11.59 18.09 -17.09
CA GLN A 130 -10.56 18.95 -17.70
C GLN A 130 -11.02 19.50 -19.04
N PRO A 131 -10.82 20.80 -19.33
CA PRO A 131 -10.46 21.84 -18.38
C PRO A 131 -11.63 22.22 -17.45
N LEU A 132 -11.33 22.71 -16.27
CA LEU A 132 -12.32 23.29 -15.35
C LEU A 132 -12.57 24.76 -15.70
N THR A 133 -13.84 25.09 -15.87
CA THR A 133 -14.28 26.43 -16.31
C THR A 133 -14.63 27.34 -15.14
N LYS A 134 -14.81 28.63 -15.39
CA LYS A 134 -15.32 29.58 -14.39
C LYS A 134 -16.74 29.22 -13.88
N ARG A 135 -17.53 28.54 -14.71
CA ARG A 135 -18.83 28.00 -14.29
C ARG A 135 -18.67 26.87 -13.26
N ASP A 136 -17.67 26.02 -13.46
CA ASP A 136 -17.34 24.93 -12.53
C ASP A 136 -16.79 25.50 -11.23
N ALA A 137 -15.88 26.48 -11.29
CA ALA A 137 -15.38 27.20 -10.14
C ALA A 137 -16.50 27.77 -9.24
N LYS A 138 -17.54 28.36 -9.87
CA LYS A 138 -18.73 28.85 -9.15
C LYS A 138 -19.52 27.73 -8.46
N LYS A 139 -19.68 26.58 -9.11
CA LYS A 139 -20.35 25.43 -8.52
C LYS A 139 -19.57 24.86 -7.35
N ILE A 140 -18.24 24.70 -7.50
CA ILE A 140 -17.35 24.24 -6.45
C ILE A 140 -17.45 25.17 -5.24
N LEU A 141 -17.39 26.49 -5.46
CA LEU A 141 -17.52 27.46 -4.38
C LEU A 141 -18.88 27.34 -3.67
N ALA A 142 -19.97 27.15 -4.41
CA ALA A 142 -21.30 26.99 -3.83
C ALA A 142 -21.41 25.73 -2.96
N ILE A 143 -20.78 24.63 -3.36
CA ILE A 143 -20.69 23.39 -2.54
C ILE A 143 -19.94 23.66 -1.24
N ILE A 144 -18.75 24.25 -1.32
CA ILE A 144 -17.92 24.57 -0.15
C ILE A 144 -18.64 25.52 0.82
N GLN A 145 -19.49 26.39 0.31
CA GLN A 145 -20.22 27.36 1.14
C GLN A 145 -21.52 26.80 1.75
N ALA A 146 -21.99 25.65 1.31
CA ALA A 146 -23.34 25.16 1.59
C ALA A 146 -23.64 24.95 3.08
N ASP A 147 -22.67 24.45 3.84
CA ASP A 147 -22.82 24.19 5.28
C ASP A 147 -22.19 25.28 6.18
N GLY A 148 -21.59 26.29 5.57
CA GLY A 148 -20.95 27.40 6.29
C GLY A 148 -19.60 27.05 6.91
N GLN A 149 -19.00 25.90 6.57
CA GLN A 149 -17.70 25.46 7.06
C GLN A 149 -16.84 24.97 5.89
N TYR A 150 -15.52 25.11 5.99
CA TYR A 150 -14.58 24.50 5.05
C TYR A 150 -13.98 23.26 5.71
N SER A 151 -14.63 22.13 5.52
CA SER A 151 -14.29 20.85 6.15
C SER A 151 -12.94 20.31 5.70
N GLU A 152 -12.35 19.41 6.47
CA GLU A 152 -11.10 18.75 6.08
C GLU A 152 -11.29 17.83 4.85
N ARG A 153 -12.49 17.28 4.65
CA ARG A 153 -12.83 16.50 3.44
C ARG A 153 -12.83 17.37 2.20
N GLU A 154 -13.48 18.52 2.26
CA GLU A 154 -13.48 19.50 1.16
C GLU A 154 -12.06 19.96 0.85
N LYS A 155 -11.26 20.32 1.86
CA LYS A 155 -9.86 20.71 1.69
C LYS A 155 -9.03 19.61 1.04
N ALA A 156 -9.22 18.35 1.45
CA ALA A 156 -8.52 17.20 0.88
C ALA A 156 -8.90 17.00 -0.59
N THR A 157 -10.18 17.10 -0.92
CA THR A 157 -10.69 16.98 -2.29
C THR A 157 -10.22 18.14 -3.16
N MET A 158 -10.28 19.35 -2.65
CA MET A 158 -9.82 20.55 -3.37
C MET A 158 -8.34 20.52 -3.71
N ARG A 159 -7.47 19.92 -2.86
CA ARG A 159 -6.05 19.74 -3.19
C ARG A 159 -5.85 18.92 -4.47
N GLN A 160 -6.69 17.94 -4.75
CA GLN A 160 -6.64 17.16 -5.99
C GLN A 160 -7.24 17.98 -7.16
N ILE A 161 -8.36 18.66 -6.96
CA ILE A 161 -8.99 19.49 -7.98
C ILE A 161 -8.07 20.63 -8.44
N TYR A 162 -7.27 21.21 -7.55
CA TYR A 162 -6.27 22.25 -7.90
C TYR A 162 -5.18 21.76 -8.86
N MET A 163 -4.93 20.45 -8.93
CA MET A 163 -3.94 19.87 -9.85
C MET A 163 -4.48 19.68 -11.27
N ASN A 164 -5.78 19.86 -11.48
CA ASN A 164 -6.41 19.75 -12.80
C ASN A 164 -6.03 20.93 -13.71
N GLU A 165 -6.29 20.75 -14.99
CA GLU A 165 -6.22 21.83 -15.96
C GLU A 165 -7.43 22.78 -15.81
N TRP A 166 -7.17 24.09 -15.80
CA TRP A 166 -8.18 25.12 -15.60
C TRP A 166 -8.18 26.11 -16.77
N ASP A 167 -9.38 26.64 -17.07
CA ASP A 167 -9.47 27.81 -17.93
C ASP A 167 -8.75 29.00 -17.26
N GLU A 168 -8.25 29.90 -18.12
CA GLU A 168 -7.63 31.16 -17.72
C GLU A 168 -8.52 31.90 -16.68
N ASP A 169 -7.92 32.40 -15.62
CA ASP A 169 -8.57 33.12 -14.51
C ASP A 169 -9.57 32.32 -13.64
N ALA A 170 -9.97 31.09 -14.01
CA ALA A 170 -10.98 30.35 -13.25
C ALA A 170 -10.44 29.87 -11.88
N LEU A 171 -9.21 29.35 -11.86
CA LEU A 171 -8.54 28.91 -10.63
C LEU A 171 -8.25 30.07 -9.69
N GLU A 172 -7.67 31.16 -10.21
CA GLU A 172 -7.34 32.35 -9.40
C GLU A 172 -8.59 32.92 -8.75
N TRP A 173 -9.67 33.08 -9.55
CA TRP A 173 -10.97 33.54 -9.05
C TRP A 173 -11.50 32.63 -7.91
N LEU A 174 -11.40 31.30 -8.06
CA LEU A 174 -11.86 30.33 -7.05
C LEU A 174 -11.08 30.44 -5.75
N VAL A 175 -9.74 30.45 -5.86
CA VAL A 175 -8.86 30.56 -4.69
C VAL A 175 -9.11 31.84 -3.91
N GLU A 176 -9.21 32.98 -4.60
CA GLU A 176 -9.53 34.26 -3.97
C GLU A 176 -10.93 34.26 -3.32
N SER A 177 -11.90 33.63 -3.98
CA SER A 177 -13.28 33.57 -3.47
C SER A 177 -13.38 32.72 -2.21
N ILE A 178 -12.72 31.55 -2.17
CA ILE A 178 -12.64 30.70 -0.97
C ILE A 178 -11.92 31.43 0.15
N HIS A 179 -10.83 32.13 -0.16
CA HIS A 179 -10.06 32.85 0.85
C HIS A 179 -10.89 33.98 1.50
N ARG A 180 -11.56 34.81 0.68
CA ARG A 180 -12.43 35.88 1.16
C ARG A 180 -13.56 35.34 2.03
N TRP A 181 -14.19 34.24 1.61
CA TRP A 181 -15.27 33.63 2.37
C TRP A 181 -14.77 33.04 3.69
N SER A 182 -13.64 32.35 3.70
CA SER A 182 -13.04 31.77 4.93
C SER A 182 -12.68 32.87 5.96
N LEU A 183 -12.22 34.03 5.49
CA LEU A 183 -11.95 35.17 6.35
C LEU A 183 -13.24 35.76 6.95
N SER A 184 -14.34 35.81 6.18
CA SER A 184 -15.63 36.32 6.70
C SER A 184 -16.16 35.44 7.83
N ILE A 185 -16.10 34.11 7.68
CA ILE A 185 -16.52 33.17 8.74
C ILE A 185 -15.66 33.32 9.99
N ALA A 186 -14.36 33.48 9.85
CA ALA A 186 -13.45 33.64 10.99
C ALA A 186 -13.74 34.96 11.75
N LEU A 187 -14.06 36.02 11.03
CA LEU A 187 -14.43 37.33 11.62
C LEU A 187 -15.77 37.27 12.32
N ASP A 188 -16.79 36.65 11.73
CA ASP A 188 -18.10 36.47 12.33
C ASP A 188 -18.04 35.65 13.62
N GLY A 189 -17.24 34.56 13.61
CA GLY A 189 -16.98 33.76 14.80
C GLY A 189 -16.32 34.55 15.93
N ALA A 190 -15.29 35.33 15.61
CA ALA A 190 -14.59 36.17 16.60
C ALA A 190 -15.47 37.26 17.19
N LEU A 191 -16.37 37.87 16.38
CA LEU A 191 -17.35 38.82 16.84
C LEU A 191 -18.37 38.20 17.81
N LEU A 192 -18.92 37.03 17.46
CA LEU A 192 -19.86 36.31 18.32
C LEU A 192 -19.24 35.93 19.67
N ASP A 193 -17.98 35.50 19.68
CA ASP A 193 -17.25 35.18 20.92
C ASP A 193 -16.97 36.44 21.78
N ALA A 194 -16.75 37.60 21.16
CA ALA A 194 -16.58 38.86 21.86
C ALA A 194 -17.88 39.34 22.52
N PHE A 195 -19.03 39.05 21.91
CA PHE A 195 -20.34 39.41 22.48
C PHE A 195 -20.82 38.46 23.59
N ARG A 196 -20.24 37.28 23.70
CA ARG A 196 -20.59 36.27 24.73
C ARG A 196 -19.79 36.41 26.04
N ARG A 197 -18.77 37.27 26.05
CA ARG A 197 -17.95 37.60 27.23
C ARG A 197 -18.44 38.89 27.90
#